data_f8c070952a57c530e58a58699bbdde62
#
_entry.id   f8c070952a57c530e58a58699bbdde62
#
_cell.length_a   1.000
_cell.length_b   1.000
_cell.length_c   1.000
_cell.angle_alpha   90.00
_cell.angle_beta   90.00
_cell.angle_gamma   90.00
#
_symmetry.space_group_name_H-M   'P 1'
#
loop_
_entity.id
_entity.type
_entity.pdbx_description
1 polymer ?
#
loop_
_entity_poly.entity_id
_entity_poly.type
_entity_poly.pdbx_seq_one_letter_code
_entity_poly.pdbx_strand_id
1 'polypeptide(L)'
;DKEEAKNWQPMSWTLVQEDDMFAPYTGFIDGFPAARDRKKAGKAWLTHCPGTVAMARSTDPDSGGSDFYIVIGQAPRYLDRNLTVFGRVVWGMDVVQRIKRGPALENGIIEKDLDRTWIKRMRLASSMDNDQRLNIWVADTNGKGFEKMLKQRRNRSNKFFHHKPPKVLDICQVPIPVRLEKQSSR
;
A
#
# COMPACT_ATOMS: atom_id res chain seq x y z
N ASP A 1 -13.57 -18.01 4.22
CA ASP A 1 -14.23 -19.17 4.84
C ASP A 1 -14.61 -18.85 6.29
N LYS A 2 -15.80 -19.28 6.76
CA LYS A 2 -16.28 -18.95 8.12
C LYS A 2 -15.41 -19.53 9.24
N GLU A 3 -14.62 -20.54 8.97
CA GLU A 3 -13.66 -21.14 9.91
C GLU A 3 -12.35 -20.35 10.00
N GLU A 4 -11.85 -19.79 8.92
CA GLU A 4 -10.68 -18.89 8.93
C GLU A 4 -10.96 -17.62 9.72
N ALA A 5 -12.18 -17.09 9.67
CA ALA A 5 -12.57 -15.91 10.43
C ALA A 5 -12.53 -16.10 11.97
N LYS A 6 -12.57 -17.35 12.47
CA LYS A 6 -12.50 -17.65 13.91
C LYS A 6 -11.10 -17.58 14.52
N ASN A 7 -10.06 -17.68 13.68
CA ASN A 7 -8.65 -17.68 14.11
C ASN A 7 -7.95 -16.31 13.91
N TRP A 8 -8.69 -15.27 13.56
CA TRP A 8 -8.14 -13.94 13.42
C TRP A 8 -7.72 -13.38 14.77
N GLN A 9 -6.42 -13.30 15.01
CA GLN A 9 -5.85 -12.49 16.09
C GLN A 9 -6.20 -11.02 15.81
N PRO A 10 -6.51 -10.24 16.84
CA PRO A 10 -6.75 -8.81 16.67
C PRO A 10 -5.54 -8.17 16.02
N MET A 11 -5.69 -7.73 14.75
CA MET A 11 -4.62 -7.05 14.03
C MET A 11 -4.27 -5.75 14.75
N SER A 12 -2.99 -5.47 14.89
CA SER A 12 -2.52 -4.23 15.47
C SER A 12 -2.94 -3.04 14.61
N TRP A 13 -3.52 -2.02 15.22
CA TRP A 13 -4.00 -0.82 14.56
C TRP A 13 -3.27 0.42 15.04
N THR A 14 -2.65 1.15 14.13
CA THR A 14 -2.07 2.47 14.41
C THR A 14 -2.89 3.55 13.75
N LEU A 15 -3.59 4.35 14.53
CA LEU A 15 -4.42 5.45 14.04
C LEU A 15 -3.56 6.55 13.43
N VAL A 16 -3.91 6.97 12.23
CA VAL A 16 -3.30 8.12 11.53
C VAL A 16 -4.24 9.31 11.52
N GLN A 17 -5.48 9.16 11.10
CA GLN A 17 -6.43 10.27 10.97
C GLN A 17 -7.85 9.81 11.29
N GLU A 18 -8.58 10.67 11.99
CA GLU A 18 -10.03 10.59 12.15
C GLU A 18 -10.71 11.50 11.12
N ASP A 19 -11.91 11.15 10.74
CA ASP A 19 -12.73 11.91 9.77
C ASP A 19 -11.96 12.18 8.45
N ASP A 20 -11.37 11.11 7.90
CA ASP A 20 -10.78 11.12 6.56
C ASP A 20 -11.91 11.26 5.51
N MET A 21 -11.59 11.83 4.34
CA MET A 21 -12.57 12.05 3.26
C MET A 21 -13.32 10.78 2.83
N PHE A 22 -12.67 9.61 2.94
CA PHE A 22 -13.21 8.33 2.45
C PHE A 22 -13.57 7.34 3.56
N ALA A 23 -13.20 7.63 4.81
CA ALA A 23 -13.48 6.72 5.92
C ALA A 23 -13.46 7.44 7.27
N PRO A 24 -14.23 6.95 8.27
CA PRO A 24 -14.20 7.52 9.61
C PRO A 24 -12.83 7.50 10.28
N TYR A 25 -12.06 6.45 10.04
CA TYR A 25 -10.70 6.30 10.56
C TYR A 25 -9.77 5.76 9.49
N THR A 26 -8.57 6.35 9.38
CA THR A 26 -7.46 5.81 8.59
C THR A 26 -6.24 5.58 9.48
N GLY A 27 -5.47 4.56 9.12
CA GLY A 27 -4.32 4.14 9.91
C GLY A 27 -3.55 3.01 9.24
N PHE A 28 -2.78 2.29 10.03
CA PHE A 28 -2.02 1.14 9.56
C PHE A 28 -2.45 -0.13 10.26
N ILE A 29 -2.52 -1.22 9.50
CA ILE A 29 -2.62 -2.59 9.98
C ILE A 29 -1.36 -3.31 9.51
N ASP A 30 -0.49 -3.69 10.44
CA ASP A 30 0.76 -4.42 10.15
C ASP A 30 1.58 -3.83 8.99
N GLY A 31 1.67 -2.49 8.95
CA GLY A 31 2.40 -1.77 7.92
C GLY A 31 1.64 -1.57 6.61
N PHE A 32 0.37 -1.95 6.51
CA PHE A 32 -0.49 -1.65 5.37
C PHE A 32 -1.38 -0.44 5.65
N PRO A 33 -1.44 0.54 4.74
CA PRO A 33 -2.43 1.60 4.82
C PRO A 33 -3.84 1.02 4.80
N ALA A 34 -4.64 1.38 5.79
CA ALA A 34 -5.96 0.82 6.00
C ALA A 34 -6.97 1.87 6.47
N ALA A 35 -8.23 1.54 6.36
CA ALA A 35 -9.34 2.31 6.88
C ALA A 35 -10.31 1.42 7.65
N ARG A 36 -11.12 2.01 8.52
CA ARG A 36 -12.10 1.27 9.31
C ARG A 36 -13.32 2.11 9.67
N ASP A 37 -14.42 1.41 9.98
CA ASP A 37 -15.65 2.01 10.45
C ASP A 37 -15.53 2.54 11.91
N ARG A 38 -16.47 3.40 12.33
CA ARG A 38 -16.55 3.94 13.70
C ARG A 38 -16.85 2.87 14.75
N LYS A 39 -17.59 1.82 14.39
CA LYS A 39 -18.01 0.77 15.34
C LYS A 39 -16.79 -0.04 15.79
N LYS A 40 -16.72 -0.34 17.09
CA LYS A 40 -15.61 -1.10 17.69
C LYS A 40 -15.40 -2.48 17.06
N ALA A 41 -16.49 -3.10 16.59
CA ALA A 41 -16.51 -4.34 15.81
C ALA A 41 -16.72 -4.08 14.31
N GLY A 42 -16.43 -2.87 13.85
CA GLY A 42 -16.65 -2.46 12.47
C GLY A 42 -15.63 -3.07 11.51
N LYS A 43 -15.99 -3.06 10.26
CA LYS A 43 -15.14 -3.57 9.18
C LYS A 43 -13.90 -2.69 9.02
N ALA A 44 -12.77 -3.32 8.76
CA ALA A 44 -11.54 -2.69 8.29
C ALA A 44 -11.23 -3.17 6.87
N TRP A 45 -10.55 -2.34 6.10
CA TRP A 45 -10.14 -2.66 4.73
C TRP A 45 -8.81 -1.97 4.40
N LEU A 46 -8.04 -2.56 3.51
CA LEU A 46 -6.83 -1.96 2.97
C LEU A 46 -7.18 -0.87 1.95
N THR A 47 -6.37 0.20 1.90
CA THR A 47 -6.65 1.37 1.08
C THR A 47 -5.81 1.42 -0.19
N HIS A 48 -6.37 2.03 -1.25
CA HIS A 48 -5.70 2.23 -2.53
C HIS A 48 -4.77 3.45 -2.48
N CYS A 49 -3.62 3.29 -1.81
CA CYS A 49 -2.54 4.27 -1.84
C CYS A 49 -1.53 3.98 -2.97
N PRO A 50 -0.68 4.93 -3.37
CA PRO A 50 0.42 4.65 -4.30
C PRO A 50 1.26 3.46 -3.84
N GLY A 51 1.54 2.55 -4.77
CA GLY A 51 2.22 1.29 -4.49
C GLY A 51 1.30 0.14 -4.07
N THR A 52 0.01 0.37 -3.83
CA THR A 52 -0.95 -0.71 -3.56
C THR A 52 -1.04 -1.66 -4.75
N VAL A 53 -1.08 -2.96 -4.46
CA VAL A 53 -1.33 -4.04 -5.43
C VAL A 53 -2.70 -4.60 -5.17
N ALA A 54 -3.56 -4.57 -6.17
CA ALA A 54 -4.95 -5.00 -6.04
C ALA A 54 -5.41 -5.85 -7.23
N MET A 55 -6.41 -6.68 -6.98
CA MET A 55 -7.01 -7.56 -7.96
C MET A 55 -7.88 -6.77 -8.93
N ALA A 56 -7.68 -6.99 -10.22
CA ALA A 56 -8.61 -6.51 -11.24
C ALA A 56 -9.79 -7.49 -11.38
N ARG A 57 -10.95 -6.98 -11.76
CA ARG A 57 -12.16 -7.75 -12.03
C ARG A 57 -13.05 -7.05 -13.03
N SER A 58 -14.04 -7.75 -13.57
CA SER A 58 -15.12 -7.17 -14.36
C SER A 58 -16.24 -6.61 -13.45
N THR A 59 -17.42 -6.42 -13.98
CA THR A 59 -18.59 -5.93 -13.23
C THR A 59 -19.10 -6.91 -12.18
N ASP A 60 -18.96 -8.22 -12.43
CA ASP A 60 -19.31 -9.25 -11.45
C ASP A 60 -18.34 -9.21 -10.26
N PRO A 61 -18.81 -9.15 -9.01
CA PRO A 61 -17.96 -9.13 -7.82
C PRO A 61 -17.03 -10.33 -7.71
N ASP A 62 -17.42 -11.50 -8.20
CA ASP A 62 -16.66 -12.75 -8.11
C ASP A 62 -15.82 -13.05 -9.36
N SER A 63 -15.67 -12.09 -10.27
CA SER A 63 -14.91 -12.23 -11.51
C SER A 63 -13.41 -11.98 -11.40
N GLY A 64 -12.87 -11.75 -10.20
CA GLY A 64 -11.43 -11.62 -9.97
C GLY A 64 -10.69 -12.91 -10.31
N GLY A 65 -9.65 -12.82 -11.15
CA GLY A 65 -8.87 -13.94 -11.65
C GLY A 65 -7.37 -13.74 -11.47
N SER A 66 -6.64 -13.73 -12.58
CA SER A 66 -5.19 -13.58 -12.62
C SER A 66 -4.71 -12.14 -12.76
N ASP A 67 -5.61 -11.23 -13.11
CA ASP A 67 -5.24 -9.86 -13.44
C ASP A 67 -5.13 -8.99 -12.18
N PHE A 68 -4.07 -8.23 -12.09
CA PHE A 68 -3.81 -7.30 -10.99
C PHE A 68 -3.29 -5.98 -11.53
N TYR A 69 -3.33 -4.96 -10.69
CA TYR A 69 -2.74 -3.67 -10.98
C TYR A 69 -1.93 -3.12 -9.80
N ILE A 70 -1.03 -2.19 -10.09
CA ILE A 70 -0.26 -1.44 -9.10
C ILE A 70 -0.62 0.03 -9.24
N VAL A 71 -1.02 0.66 -8.13
CA VAL A 71 -1.29 2.09 -8.10
C VAL A 71 0.01 2.87 -8.23
N ILE A 72 0.17 3.65 -9.30
CA ILE A 72 1.44 4.37 -9.60
C ILE A 72 1.37 5.88 -9.39
N GLY A 73 0.17 6.43 -9.21
CA GLY A 73 -0.05 7.88 -9.11
C GLY A 73 -1.00 8.26 -7.98
N GLN A 74 -1.97 9.12 -8.26
CA GLN A 74 -2.97 9.53 -7.29
C GLN A 74 -3.70 8.33 -6.70
N ALA A 75 -3.97 8.40 -5.39
CA ALA A 75 -4.65 7.35 -4.68
C ALA A 75 -6.13 7.23 -5.11
N PRO A 76 -6.53 6.15 -5.81
CA PRO A 76 -7.91 5.98 -6.24
C PRO A 76 -8.76 5.44 -5.09
N ARG A 77 -8.88 6.21 -3.99
CA ARG A 77 -9.58 5.83 -2.77
C ARG A 77 -11.06 5.48 -2.98
N TYR A 78 -11.67 5.95 -4.08
CA TYR A 78 -13.01 5.55 -4.49
C TYR A 78 -13.13 4.06 -4.84
N LEU A 79 -12.01 3.38 -5.08
CA LEU A 79 -11.96 1.92 -5.28
C LEU A 79 -11.90 1.13 -3.96
N ASP A 80 -11.70 1.80 -2.84
CA ASP A 80 -11.69 1.16 -1.52
C ASP A 80 -12.99 0.37 -1.32
N ARG A 81 -12.88 -0.87 -0.86
CA ARG A 81 -13.98 -1.84 -0.66
C ARG A 81 -14.62 -2.38 -1.95
N ASN A 82 -14.26 -1.86 -3.12
CA ASN A 82 -14.75 -2.35 -4.42
C ASN A 82 -13.80 -3.35 -5.07
N LEU A 83 -12.50 -3.20 -4.84
CA LEU A 83 -11.46 -4.08 -5.37
C LEU A 83 -10.58 -4.59 -4.23
N THR A 84 -10.19 -5.85 -4.33
CA THR A 84 -9.42 -6.53 -3.27
C THR A 84 -7.95 -6.12 -3.33
N VAL A 85 -7.51 -5.39 -2.30
CA VAL A 85 -6.08 -5.13 -2.08
C VAL A 85 -5.47 -6.35 -1.40
N PHE A 86 -4.38 -6.88 -1.97
CA PHE A 86 -3.68 -8.05 -1.43
C PHE A 86 -2.19 -7.82 -1.20
N GLY A 87 -1.65 -6.66 -1.58
CA GLY A 87 -0.25 -6.37 -1.41
C GLY A 87 0.10 -4.89 -1.58
N ARG A 88 1.36 -4.58 -1.39
CA ARG A 88 1.94 -3.28 -1.72
C ARG A 88 3.40 -3.41 -2.15
N VAL A 89 3.84 -2.52 -3.02
CA VAL A 89 5.25 -2.40 -3.38
C VAL A 89 6.01 -1.80 -2.20
N VAL A 90 6.96 -2.52 -1.66
CA VAL A 90 7.83 -2.05 -0.56
C VAL A 90 9.21 -1.62 -1.05
N TRP A 91 9.64 -2.11 -2.22
CA TRP A 91 10.90 -1.77 -2.87
C TRP A 91 10.76 -1.83 -4.38
N GLY A 92 11.49 -0.98 -5.12
CA GLY A 92 11.48 -0.99 -6.59
C GLY A 92 10.33 -0.23 -7.24
N MET A 93 9.70 0.73 -6.56
CA MET A 93 8.63 1.56 -7.13
C MET A 93 9.12 2.37 -8.34
N ASP A 94 10.38 2.76 -8.38
CA ASP A 94 11.03 3.39 -9.53
C ASP A 94 11.03 2.48 -10.77
N VAL A 95 11.16 1.16 -10.59
CA VAL A 95 11.05 0.16 -11.67
C VAL A 95 9.61 0.08 -12.16
N VAL A 96 8.64 0.00 -11.23
CA VAL A 96 7.22 -0.02 -11.56
C VAL A 96 6.82 1.21 -12.38
N GLN A 97 7.30 2.38 -12.01
CA GLN A 97 7.00 3.63 -12.72
C GLN A 97 7.59 3.69 -14.15
N ARG A 98 8.62 2.90 -14.44
CA ARG A 98 9.22 2.77 -15.78
C ARG A 98 8.56 1.74 -16.68
N ILE A 99 7.60 0.95 -16.18
CA ILE A 99 6.81 0.03 -16.99
C ILE A 99 6.12 0.81 -18.10
N LYS A 100 6.25 0.33 -19.35
CA LYS A 100 5.63 0.96 -20.52
C LYS A 100 4.12 1.03 -20.36
N ARG A 101 3.55 2.09 -20.88
CA ARG A 101 2.10 2.34 -20.95
C ARG A 101 1.73 2.71 -22.36
N GLY A 102 0.56 2.32 -22.80
CA GLY A 102 0.00 2.67 -24.09
C GLY A 102 -0.53 4.13 -24.12
N PRO A 103 -1.12 4.54 -25.25
CA PRO A 103 -1.69 5.86 -25.42
C PRO A 103 -2.80 6.16 -24.39
N ALA A 104 -2.87 7.40 -23.91
CA ALA A 104 -3.87 7.81 -22.93
C ALA A 104 -5.32 7.66 -23.44
N LEU A 105 -5.54 7.87 -24.74
CA LEU A 105 -6.85 7.70 -25.39
C LEU A 105 -7.35 6.25 -25.38
N GLU A 106 -6.45 5.28 -25.23
CA GLU A 106 -6.73 3.85 -25.13
C GLU A 106 -6.57 3.36 -23.69
N ASN A 107 -6.81 4.22 -22.72
CA ASN A 107 -6.66 3.94 -21.28
C ASN A 107 -5.26 3.41 -20.89
N GLY A 108 -4.24 3.71 -21.68
CA GLY A 108 -2.87 3.22 -21.44
C GLY A 108 -2.63 1.76 -21.83
N ILE A 109 -3.57 1.13 -22.52
CA ILE A 109 -3.43 -0.26 -22.99
C ILE A 109 -2.41 -0.33 -24.12
N ILE A 110 -1.53 -1.32 -24.07
CA ILE A 110 -0.60 -1.65 -25.14
C ILE A 110 -1.17 -2.84 -25.91
N GLU A 111 -1.61 -2.63 -27.13
CA GLU A 111 -2.21 -3.68 -27.97
C GLU A 111 -1.18 -4.67 -28.50
N LYS A 112 -0.02 -4.16 -28.95
CA LYS A 112 1.03 -5.00 -29.53
C LYS A 112 1.89 -5.67 -28.48
N ASP A 113 1.96 -6.98 -28.49
CA ASP A 113 2.74 -7.77 -27.52
C ASP A 113 4.22 -7.39 -27.46
N LEU A 114 4.83 -7.03 -28.58
CA LEU A 114 6.25 -6.60 -28.66
C LEU A 114 6.54 -5.33 -27.85
N ASP A 115 5.54 -4.51 -27.61
CA ASP A 115 5.69 -3.25 -26.86
C ASP A 115 5.41 -3.42 -25.35
N ARG A 116 4.84 -4.55 -24.95
CA ARG A 116 4.51 -4.85 -23.55
C ARG A 116 5.75 -5.14 -22.72
N THR A 117 5.66 -4.83 -21.42
CA THR A 117 6.66 -5.25 -20.44
C THR A 117 6.24 -6.60 -19.85
N TRP A 118 7.05 -7.62 -20.08
CA TRP A 118 6.75 -8.99 -19.68
C TRP A 118 7.27 -9.29 -18.26
N ILE A 119 6.45 -9.93 -17.44
CA ILE A 119 6.86 -10.51 -16.18
C ILE A 119 7.51 -11.86 -16.47
N LYS A 120 8.83 -11.94 -16.42
CA LYS A 120 9.57 -13.18 -16.68
C LYS A 120 9.44 -14.19 -15.54
N ARG A 121 9.30 -13.72 -14.30
CA ARG A 121 9.28 -14.59 -13.12
C ARG A 121 8.71 -13.85 -11.92
N MET A 122 7.89 -14.57 -11.14
CA MET A 122 7.46 -14.20 -9.79
C MET A 122 7.84 -15.34 -8.84
N ARG A 123 8.30 -15.01 -7.63
CA ARG A 123 8.66 -15.97 -6.59
C ARG A 123 8.24 -15.46 -5.22
N LEU A 124 7.83 -16.37 -4.36
CA LEU A 124 7.67 -16.08 -2.94
C LEU A 124 9.06 -16.07 -2.28
N ALA A 125 9.34 -15.07 -1.47
CA ALA A 125 10.62 -15.01 -0.74
C ALA A 125 10.82 -16.22 0.18
N SER A 126 9.74 -16.77 0.73
CA SER A 126 9.76 -17.98 1.55
C SER A 126 10.29 -19.22 0.81
N SER A 127 10.12 -19.27 -0.52
CA SER A 127 10.58 -20.38 -1.37
C SER A 127 11.94 -20.11 -2.05
N MET A 128 12.63 -19.01 -1.70
CA MET A 128 13.92 -18.66 -2.25
C MET A 128 15.05 -19.01 -1.26
N ASP A 129 16.22 -19.34 -1.79
CA ASP A 129 17.44 -19.49 -0.98
C ASP A 129 17.83 -18.16 -0.35
N ASN A 130 18.48 -18.20 0.82
CA ASN A 130 18.77 -17.00 1.60
C ASN A 130 19.69 -16.00 0.86
N ASP A 131 20.60 -16.49 0.02
CA ASP A 131 21.50 -15.68 -0.80
C ASP A 131 20.79 -14.98 -1.98
N GLN A 132 19.63 -15.48 -2.39
CA GLN A 132 18.80 -14.91 -3.46
C GLN A 132 17.72 -13.93 -2.94
N ARG A 133 17.48 -13.92 -1.63
CA ARG A 133 16.47 -13.04 -1.03
C ARG A 133 17.00 -11.63 -0.88
N LEU A 134 16.12 -10.65 -1.12
CA LEU A 134 16.38 -9.28 -0.69
C LEU A 134 16.05 -9.16 0.80
N ASN A 135 17.02 -8.74 1.61
CA ASN A 135 16.79 -8.42 3.01
C ASN A 135 16.18 -7.02 3.13
N ILE A 136 14.88 -6.96 3.14
CA ILE A 136 14.13 -5.72 3.21
C ILE A 136 13.57 -5.55 4.63
N TRP A 137 13.93 -4.45 5.26
CA TRP A 137 13.38 -4.02 6.54
C TRP A 137 12.32 -2.96 6.33
N VAL A 138 11.15 -3.19 6.89
CA VAL A 138 10.02 -2.25 6.88
C VAL A 138 9.82 -1.77 8.31
N ALA A 139 9.64 -0.46 8.49
CA ALA A 139 9.42 0.10 9.82
C ALA A 139 8.15 -0.47 10.46
N ASP A 140 8.26 -0.84 11.73
CA ASP A 140 7.10 -1.21 12.53
C ASP A 140 6.20 0.01 12.75
N THR A 141 5.00 -0.03 12.18
CA THR A 141 4.02 1.06 12.29
C THR A 141 3.42 1.19 13.69
N ASN A 142 3.58 0.19 14.56
CA ASN A 142 3.13 0.22 15.96
C ASN A 142 4.24 0.69 16.92
N GLY A 143 5.46 0.87 16.42
CA GLY A 143 6.61 1.25 17.21
C GLY A 143 6.61 2.74 17.60
N LYS A 144 7.19 3.05 18.77
CA LYS A 144 7.35 4.44 19.29
C LYS A 144 8.04 5.38 18.29
N GLY A 145 8.96 4.86 17.48
CA GLY A 145 9.64 5.62 16.43
C GLY A 145 8.69 6.12 15.35
N PHE A 146 7.76 5.28 14.94
CA PHE A 146 6.75 5.62 13.95
C PHE A 146 5.74 6.63 14.53
N GLU A 147 5.31 6.45 15.75
CA GLU A 147 4.44 7.42 16.46
C GLU A 147 5.10 8.82 16.53
N LYS A 148 6.40 8.87 16.89
CA LYS A 148 7.17 10.13 16.90
C LYS A 148 7.19 10.78 15.52
N MET A 149 7.38 10.01 14.46
CA MET A 149 7.36 10.50 13.08
C MET A 149 5.97 11.07 12.73
N LEU A 150 4.87 10.41 13.08
CA LEU A 150 3.52 10.93 12.87
C LEU A 150 3.30 12.26 13.58
N LYS A 151 3.72 12.40 14.85
CA LYS A 151 3.64 13.64 15.61
C LYS A 151 4.42 14.78 14.93
N GLN A 152 5.62 14.51 14.44
CA GLN A 152 6.44 15.49 13.71
C GLN A 152 5.77 15.93 12.40
N ARG A 153 5.20 14.99 11.64
CA ARG A 153 4.47 15.28 10.40
C ARG A 153 3.22 16.12 10.62
N ARG A 154 2.52 15.92 11.74
CA ARG A 154 1.37 16.76 12.11
C ARG A 154 1.78 18.18 12.43
N ASN A 155 2.86 18.35 13.20
CA ASN A 155 3.19 19.65 13.76
C ASN A 155 3.99 20.56 12.79
N ARG A 156 4.77 19.98 11.86
CA ARG A 156 5.53 20.70 10.81
C ARG A 156 6.09 22.04 11.29
N SER A 157 6.82 22.02 12.43
CA SER A 157 7.27 23.22 13.15
C SER A 157 8.54 23.84 12.60
N ASN A 158 9.17 23.26 11.58
CA ASN A 158 10.43 23.78 11.05
C ASN A 158 10.23 25.11 10.28
N LYS A 159 11.32 25.87 10.15
CA LYS A 159 11.34 27.20 9.52
C LYS A 159 11.01 27.20 8.01
N PHE A 160 10.97 26.03 7.37
CA PHE A 160 10.60 25.89 5.97
C PHE A 160 9.13 26.30 5.72
N PHE A 161 8.25 26.06 6.70
CA PHE A 161 6.84 26.37 6.56
C PHE A 161 6.51 27.79 6.99
N HIS A 162 6.49 28.73 6.06
CA HIS A 162 6.02 30.09 6.31
C HIS A 162 4.52 30.12 6.65
N HIS A 163 3.73 29.27 5.99
CA HIS A 163 2.34 29.01 6.35
C HIS A 163 2.24 27.59 6.89
N LYS A 164 1.87 27.44 8.16
CA LYS A 164 1.72 26.13 8.79
C LYS A 164 0.56 25.39 8.17
N PRO A 165 0.78 24.21 7.56
CA PRO A 165 -0.31 23.41 7.02
C PRO A 165 -1.21 22.88 8.14
N PRO A 166 -2.46 22.48 7.82
CA PRO A 166 -3.35 21.81 8.78
C PRO A 166 -2.68 20.60 9.41
N LYS A 167 -3.06 20.30 10.66
CA LYS A 167 -2.54 19.12 11.41
C LYS A 167 -3.18 17.80 10.98
N VAL A 168 -3.75 17.72 9.81
CA VAL A 168 -4.31 16.50 9.22
C VAL A 168 -3.23 15.73 8.47
N LEU A 169 -3.39 14.40 8.44
CA LEU A 169 -2.50 13.52 7.68
C LEU A 169 -3.34 12.66 6.74
N ASP A 170 -3.05 12.75 5.46
CA ASP A 170 -3.55 11.79 4.49
C ASP A 170 -2.77 10.47 4.65
N ILE A 171 -3.49 9.36 4.84
CA ILE A 171 -2.90 8.03 5.00
C ILE A 171 -1.97 7.64 3.85
N CYS A 172 -2.30 8.05 2.63
CA CYS A 172 -1.51 7.75 1.45
C CYS A 172 -0.23 8.60 1.32
N GLN A 173 -0.13 9.70 2.09
CA GLN A 173 1.05 10.56 2.16
C GLN A 173 1.96 10.26 3.36
N VAL A 174 1.59 9.33 4.22
CA VAL A 174 2.45 8.88 5.33
C VAL A 174 3.39 7.79 4.83
N PRO A 175 4.70 8.07 4.66
CA PRO A 175 5.63 7.05 4.21
C PRO A 175 5.88 6.03 5.32
N ILE A 176 6.05 4.78 4.92
CA ILE A 176 6.58 3.74 5.79
C ILE A 176 8.05 3.57 5.41
N PRO A 177 8.99 3.91 6.31
CA PRO A 177 10.41 3.76 6.03
C PRO A 177 10.78 2.32 5.69
N VAL A 178 11.54 2.16 4.61
CA VAL A 178 12.05 0.87 4.15
C VAL A 178 13.54 0.98 3.93
N ARG A 179 14.28 -0.03 4.28
CA ARG A 179 15.72 -0.14 3.97
C ARG A 179 16.04 -1.51 3.40
N LEU A 180 16.94 -1.52 2.43
CA LEU A 180 17.58 -2.73 1.93
C LEU A 180 18.87 -2.95 2.73
N GLU A 181 19.01 -4.11 3.32
CA GLU A 181 20.27 -4.51 3.95
C GLU A 181 21.21 -5.04 2.88
N LYS A 182 22.40 -4.45 2.76
CA LYS A 182 23.44 -4.98 1.88
C LYS A 182 23.88 -6.33 2.45
N GLN A 183 23.81 -7.37 1.64
CA GLN A 183 24.49 -8.61 1.99
C GLN A 183 25.98 -8.27 2.16
N SER A 184 26.52 -8.53 3.36
CA SER A 184 27.98 -8.47 3.54
C SER A 184 28.57 -9.51 2.61
N SER A 185 29.31 -9.04 1.61
CA SER A 185 30.19 -9.91 0.82
C SER A 185 31.12 -10.64 1.79
N ARG A 186 30.88 -11.93 1.95
CA ARG A 186 31.85 -12.85 2.60
C ARG A 186 32.97 -13.12 1.64
#